data_05278746a48a9e05bc7621e778ee60f2
#
_entry.id   05278746a48a9e05bc7621e778ee60f2
#
_cell.length_a   1.000
_cell.length_b   1.000
_cell.length_c   1.000
_cell.angle_alpha   90.00
_cell.angle_beta   90.00
_cell.angle_gamma   90.00
#
_symmetry.space_group_name_H-M   'P 1'
#
loop_
_entity.id
_entity.type
_entity.pdbx_description
1 polymer ?
#
loop_
_entity_poly.entity_id
_entity_poly.type
_entity_poly.pdbx_seq_one_letter_code
_entity_poly.pdbx_strand_id
1 'polypeptide(L)' 'MQPYELTTCSFIVKIWVEETQEEAGHVTWRGHITHVSSGARQYFEDLRKIIGFMTPFLESMGIDLENNPSSGE' A
#
# COMPACT_ATOMS: atom_id res chain seq x y z
N MET A 1 17.25 19.50 -5.77
CA MET A 1 16.58 18.29 -5.29
C MET A 1 16.58 18.23 -3.77
N GLN A 2 15.46 17.88 -3.21
CA GLN A 2 15.34 17.79 -1.78
C GLN A 2 15.77 16.40 -1.30
N PRO A 3 16.70 16.33 -0.35
CA PRO A 3 17.13 15.02 0.13
C PRO A 3 15.98 14.14 0.63
N TYR A 4 14.99 14.75 1.29
CA TYR A 4 13.91 13.94 1.83
C TYR A 4 13.07 13.30 0.73
N GLU A 5 13.11 13.84 -0.47
CA GLU A 5 12.36 13.23 -1.58
C GLU A 5 12.96 11.89 -1.98
N LEU A 6 14.25 11.71 -1.69
CA LEU A 6 14.91 10.45 -1.97
C LEU A 6 14.75 9.45 -0.85
N THR A 7 14.34 9.92 0.32
CA THR A 7 14.25 9.07 1.50
C THR A 7 12.82 8.96 2.03
N THR A 8 11.86 9.52 1.31
CA THR A 8 10.48 9.48 1.76
C THR A 8 9.60 8.95 0.65
N CYS A 9 8.73 8.03 1.02
CA CYS A 9 7.78 7.44 0.08
C CYS A 9 6.42 7.51 0.74
N SER A 10 5.49 8.18 0.10
CA SER A 10 4.17 8.40 0.69
C SER A 10 3.09 7.75 -0.14
N PHE A 11 2.11 7.18 0.55
CA PHE A 11 0.99 6.52 -0.10
C PHE A 11 -0.31 6.98 0.54
N ILE A 12 -1.35 6.98 -0.25
CA ILE A 12 -2.70 7.24 0.25
C ILE A 12 -3.52 6.00 -0.02
N VAL A 13 -4.11 5.45 1.03
CA VAL A 13 -4.96 4.28 0.93
C VAL A 13 -6.38 4.67 1.24
N LYS A 14 -7.30 4.33 0.35
CA LYS A 14 -8.73 4.56 0.57
C LYS A 14 -9.45 3.23 0.49
N ILE A 15 -10.34 3.01 1.43
CA ILE A 15 -11.13 1.78 1.49
C ILE A 15 -12.59 2.17 1.70
N TRP A 16 -13.46 1.52 0.96
CA TRP A 16 -14.90 1.80 1.09
C TRP A 16 -15.68 0.51 1.03
N VAL A 17 -16.87 0.55 1.60
CA VAL A 17 -17.80 -0.56 1.54
C VAL A 17 -18.55 -0.48 0.23
N GLU A 18 -18.49 -1.56 -0.53
CA GLU A 18 -19.13 -1.59 -1.83
C GLU A 18 -20.56 -2.04 -1.70
N GLU A 19 -20.76 -3.06 -0.89
CA GLU A 19 -22.06 -3.68 -0.81
C GLU A 19 -22.17 -4.43 0.51
N THR A 20 -23.33 -4.35 1.13
CA THR A 20 -23.58 -5.04 2.36
C THR A 20 -24.57 -6.17 2.10
N GLN A 21 -24.21 -7.37 2.51
CA GLN A 21 -25.07 -8.53 2.36
C GLN A 21 -25.50 -8.97 3.75
N GLU A 22 -26.54 -8.37 4.23
CA GLU A 22 -26.97 -8.60 5.61
C GLU A 22 -27.38 -10.05 5.84
N GLU A 23 -28.02 -10.63 4.84
CA GLU A 23 -28.48 -11.99 5.00
C GLU A 23 -27.31 -12.97 5.05
N ALA A 24 -26.25 -12.67 4.31
CA ALA A 24 -25.07 -13.52 4.33
C ALA A 24 -24.13 -13.20 5.48
N GLY A 25 -24.35 -12.08 6.12
CA GLY A 25 -23.52 -11.72 7.26
C GLY A 25 -22.14 -11.21 6.90
N HIS A 26 -21.94 -10.77 5.68
CA HIS A 26 -20.64 -10.22 5.34
C HIS A 26 -20.78 -9.00 4.44
N VAL A 27 -19.68 -8.31 4.29
CA VAL A 27 -19.61 -7.04 3.60
C VAL A 27 -18.56 -7.14 2.49
N THR A 28 -18.90 -6.59 1.35
CA THR A 28 -17.96 -6.49 0.24
C THR A 28 -17.31 -5.11 0.27
N TRP A 29 -16.01 -5.08 0.12
CA TRP A 29 -15.29 -3.81 0.19
C TRP A 29 -14.24 -3.73 -0.91
N ARG A 30 -13.83 -2.53 -1.19
CA ARG A 30 -12.82 -2.26 -2.19
C ARG A 30 -11.93 -1.14 -1.72
N GLY A 31 -10.82 -0.96 -2.38
CA GLY A 31 -9.96 0.14 -2.06
C GLY A 31 -8.97 0.42 -3.17
N HIS A 32 -8.21 1.47 -2.98
CA HIS A 32 -7.07 1.72 -3.85
C HIS A 32 -5.97 2.37 -3.05
N ILE A 33 -4.75 2.22 -3.59
CA ILE A 33 -3.58 2.82 -2.99
C ILE A 33 -2.90 3.63 -4.09
N THR A 34 -2.46 4.82 -3.73
CA THR A 34 -1.81 5.73 -4.66
C THR A 34 -0.42 6.07 -4.14
N HIS A 35 0.57 5.94 -4.99
CA HIS A 35 1.91 6.43 -4.71
C HIS A 35 1.92 7.91 -5.02
N VAL A 36 2.09 8.74 -3.99
CA VAL A 36 1.83 10.16 -4.11
C VAL A 36 2.73 10.83 -5.15
N SER A 37 4.02 10.52 -5.14
CA SER A 37 4.96 11.21 -6.01
C SER A 37 4.69 10.95 -7.48
N SER A 38 4.39 9.70 -7.85
CA SER A 38 4.23 9.36 -9.26
C SER A 38 2.79 9.41 -9.71
N GLY A 39 1.85 9.35 -8.77
CA GLY A 39 0.44 9.26 -9.13
C GLY A 39 0.01 7.85 -9.50
N ALA A 40 0.89 6.89 -9.44
CA ALA A 40 0.53 5.51 -9.74
C ALA A 40 -0.50 5.01 -8.76
N ARG A 41 -1.49 4.27 -9.26
CA ARG A 41 -2.60 3.82 -8.44
C ARG A 41 -2.91 2.36 -8.72
N GLN A 42 -3.25 1.65 -7.67
CA GLN A 42 -3.63 0.25 -7.77
C GLN A 42 -4.91 0.02 -7.00
N TYR A 43 -5.92 -0.56 -7.66
CA TYR A 43 -7.15 -0.93 -6.99
C TYR A 43 -7.01 -2.34 -6.44
N PHE A 44 -7.68 -2.61 -5.33
CA PHE A 44 -7.56 -3.91 -4.68
C PHE A 44 -8.81 -4.25 -3.91
N GLU A 45 -8.98 -5.53 -3.65
CA GLU A 45 -10.03 -6.05 -2.77
C GLU A 45 -9.42 -6.99 -1.74
N ASP A 46 -8.12 -6.92 -1.57
CA ASP A 46 -7.36 -7.80 -0.69
C ASP A 46 -6.19 -7.00 -0.17
N LEU A 47 -6.03 -6.94 1.13
CA LEU A 47 -4.97 -6.12 1.73
C LEU A 47 -3.58 -6.57 1.30
N ARG A 48 -3.43 -7.82 0.91
CA ARG A 48 -2.12 -8.28 0.46
C ARG A 48 -1.65 -7.58 -0.81
N LYS A 49 -2.59 -7.06 -1.58
CA LYS A 49 -2.22 -6.30 -2.78
C LYS A 49 -1.49 -5.01 -2.44
N ILE A 50 -1.76 -4.46 -1.26
CA ILE A 50 -1.06 -3.26 -0.83
C ILE A 50 0.43 -3.53 -0.71
N ILE A 51 0.78 -4.66 -0.12
CA ILE A 51 2.16 -5.02 0.05
C ILE A 51 2.86 -5.15 -1.30
N GLY A 52 2.20 -5.84 -2.23
CA GLY A 52 2.79 -6.01 -3.56
C GLY A 52 2.98 -4.71 -4.31
N PHE A 53 2.05 -3.77 -4.10
CA PHE A 53 2.17 -2.47 -4.75
C PHE A 53 3.31 -1.64 -4.17
N MET A 54 3.44 -1.66 -2.84
CA MET A 54 4.43 -0.83 -2.18
C MET A 54 5.85 -1.36 -2.31
N THR A 55 5.99 -2.67 -2.42
CA THR A 55 7.30 -3.31 -2.40
C THR A 55 8.28 -2.73 -3.41
N PRO A 56 7.94 -2.61 -4.71
CA PRO A 56 8.94 -2.08 -5.66
C PRO A 56 9.37 -0.66 -5.36
N PHE A 57 8.45 0.15 -4.83
CA PHE A 57 8.82 1.52 -4.49
C PHE A 57 9.82 1.55 -3.34
N LEU A 58 9.60 0.69 -2.36
CA LEU A 58 10.49 0.65 -1.21
C LEU A 58 11.84 0.08 -1.60
N GLU A 59 11.85 -0.92 -2.46
CA GLU A 59 13.11 -1.50 -2.90
C GLU A 59 13.92 -0.51 -3.71
N SER A 60 13.25 0.34 -4.48
CA SER A 60 13.97 1.33 -5.25
C SER A 60 14.62 2.40 -4.37
N MET A 61 14.17 2.49 -3.12
CA MET A 61 14.78 3.39 -2.15
C MET A 61 15.97 2.74 -1.43
N GLY A 62 16.25 1.50 -1.76
CA GLY A 62 17.35 0.78 -1.11
C GLY A 62 16.95 0.04 0.15
N ILE A 63 15.65 -0.09 0.38
CA ILE A 63 15.17 -0.80 1.56
C ILE A 63 15.18 -2.29 1.31
N ASP A 64 15.79 -3.03 2.21
CA ASP A 64 15.86 -4.48 2.13
C ASP A 64 14.75 -5.05 3.00
N LEU A 65 13.66 -5.44 2.35
CA LEU A 65 12.47 -5.86 3.08
C LEU A 65 12.60 -7.24 3.69
N GLU A 66 13.48 -8.06 3.17
CA GLU A 66 13.65 -9.40 3.69
C GLU A 66 14.62 -9.45 4.86
N ASN A 67 15.42 -8.43 4.98
CA ASN A 67 16.51 -8.46 5.96
C ASN A 67 16.55 -7.17 6.73
N ASN A 68 15.39 -6.69 7.13
CA ASN A 68 15.26 -5.45 7.85
C ASN A 68 15.75 -5.63 9.28
N PRO A 69 16.88 -5.06 9.66
CA PRO A 69 17.42 -5.27 11.00
C PRO A 69 16.54 -4.76 12.11
N SER A 70 15.74 -3.74 11.84
CA SER A 70 14.89 -3.19 12.90
C SER A 70 13.79 -4.14 13.29
N SER A 71 13.39 -5.03 12.39
CA SER A 71 12.35 -5.99 12.71
C SER A 71 12.92 -7.21 13.40
N GLY A 72 14.20 -7.38 13.37
CA GLY A 72 14.84 -8.54 13.99
C GLY A 72 15.08 -8.37 15.47
N GLU A 73 14.73 -7.27 15.99
CA GLU A 73 14.97 -7.02 17.42
C GLU A 73 13.82 -7.34 18.28
#